data_a5931f38c1b4a047cf78e2fdb2134308
#
_entry.id   a5931f38c1b4a047cf78e2fdb2134308
#
_cell.length_a   1.000
_cell.length_b   1.000
_cell.length_c   1.000
_cell.angle_alpha   90.00
_cell.angle_beta   90.00
_cell.angle_gamma   90.00
#
_symmetry.space_group_name_H-M   'P 1'
#
loop_
_entity.id
_entity.type
_entity.pdbx_description
1 polymer ?
#
loop_
_entity_poly.entity_id
_entity_poly.type
_entity_poly.pdbx_seq_one_letter_code
_entity_poly.pdbx_strand_id
1 'polypeptide(L)'
;MHTVSLTHQLVAIQDDFDLDKIIESGQCFRPQKLSDGRYRFLSGGALLYLTPLGDGQYDAAWYGSDWEYWADYFDLGRNYAALRCSLAGQSSYLDKSLDFGQGIRVLHQDPWEMLITFLISQRKSIPAIRTAVEHLARCCGEPLSAEGDEVFLFPTPQQLCGLSEAQLMGCGLGYRTRYIQNAAAQASSGTLDLGALTALPDDALFSRLLELDGVGKKVANCVCLFGYGRTAMAPIDVWIQRLIDEEFGGRDPFPSYGQQAGIVQQYLFYYKRSTSRSVAHKK
;
A
#
# COMPACT_ATOMS: atom_id res chain seq x y z
N MET A 1 25.10 -10.84 -0.06
CA MET A 1 23.72 -11.34 -0.03
C MET A 1 23.63 -12.36 1.08
N HIS A 2 22.65 -12.22 1.96
CA HIS A 2 22.45 -13.09 3.11
C HIS A 2 21.34 -14.09 2.80
N THR A 3 21.63 -15.40 2.87
CA THR A 3 20.62 -16.44 2.70
C THR A 3 19.87 -16.65 4.01
N VAL A 4 18.55 -16.57 3.97
CA VAL A 4 17.68 -16.72 5.14
C VAL A 4 16.82 -17.98 5.04
N SER A 5 16.52 -18.54 6.21
CA SER A 5 15.55 -19.62 6.35
C SER A 5 14.17 -19.04 6.61
N LEU A 6 13.16 -19.62 5.99
CA LEU A 6 11.77 -19.24 6.18
C LEU A 6 11.10 -20.12 7.25
N THR A 7 10.17 -19.52 7.98
CA THR A 7 9.20 -20.25 8.81
C THR A 7 7.98 -20.53 7.93
N HIS A 8 7.47 -21.76 7.95
CA HIS A 8 6.31 -22.19 7.17
C HIS A 8 5.11 -22.52 8.06
N GLN A 9 3.93 -22.17 7.60
CA GLN A 9 2.67 -22.52 8.25
C GLN A 9 1.55 -22.62 7.22
N LEU A 10 0.69 -23.62 7.37
CA LEU A 10 -0.59 -23.67 6.65
C LEU A 10 -1.58 -22.73 7.32
N VAL A 11 -2.17 -21.84 6.53
CA VAL A 11 -3.13 -20.85 7.01
C VAL A 11 -4.42 -20.93 6.18
N ALA A 12 -5.55 -20.61 6.81
CA ALA A 12 -6.85 -20.55 6.16
C ALA A 12 -7.37 -19.11 6.19
N ILE A 13 -7.74 -18.58 5.03
CA ILE A 13 -8.37 -17.25 4.89
C ILE A 13 -9.71 -17.47 4.17
N GLN A 14 -10.81 -17.44 4.92
CA GLN A 14 -12.14 -17.81 4.43
C GLN A 14 -13.00 -16.61 4.04
N ASP A 15 -12.60 -15.40 4.40
CA ASP A 15 -13.27 -14.14 4.01
C ASP A 15 -12.77 -13.68 2.62
N ASP A 16 -13.37 -12.65 2.09
CA ASP A 16 -12.96 -12.01 0.84
C ASP A 16 -11.43 -11.79 0.80
N PHE A 17 -10.73 -12.53 -0.09
CA PHE A 17 -9.29 -12.46 -0.23
C PHE A 17 -8.84 -12.91 -1.64
N ASP A 18 -8.38 -11.97 -2.45
CA ASP A 18 -7.92 -12.20 -3.82
C ASP A 18 -6.55 -11.54 -4.00
N LEU A 19 -5.51 -12.35 -4.03
CA LEU A 19 -4.12 -11.88 -4.11
C LEU A 19 -3.83 -11.11 -5.40
N ASP A 20 -4.39 -11.51 -6.55
CA ASP A 20 -4.21 -10.79 -7.81
C ASP A 20 -4.83 -9.38 -7.72
N LYS A 21 -6.04 -9.27 -7.19
CA LYS A 21 -6.70 -7.96 -7.00
C LYS A 21 -5.97 -7.11 -5.96
N ILE A 22 -5.50 -7.70 -4.86
CA ILE A 22 -4.74 -6.99 -3.83
C ILE A 22 -3.49 -6.36 -4.42
N ILE A 23 -2.66 -7.10 -5.15
CA ILE A 23 -1.42 -6.57 -5.73
C ILE A 23 -1.66 -5.58 -6.87
N GLU A 24 -2.82 -5.63 -7.53
CA GLU A 24 -3.21 -4.72 -8.61
C GLU A 24 -4.03 -3.52 -8.13
N SER A 25 -4.46 -3.50 -6.88
CA SER A 25 -5.36 -2.48 -6.33
C SER A 25 -4.80 -1.06 -6.32
N GLY A 26 -3.46 -0.92 -6.42
CA GLY A 26 -2.78 0.38 -6.48
C GLY A 26 -2.46 0.99 -5.11
N GLN A 27 -2.62 0.24 -4.04
CA GLN A 27 -2.24 0.60 -2.68
C GLN A 27 -0.84 0.12 -2.29
N CYS A 28 -0.31 -0.87 -2.98
CA CYS A 28 1.00 -1.46 -2.78
C CYS A 28 1.77 -1.54 -4.09
N PHE A 29 3.11 -1.49 -4.04
CA PHE A 29 3.91 -1.35 -5.24
C PHE A 29 5.03 -2.39 -5.36
N ARG A 30 5.35 -3.11 -4.29
CA ARG A 30 6.39 -4.13 -4.24
C ARG A 30 5.90 -5.57 -4.28
N PRO A 31 4.65 -5.88 -3.87
CA PRO A 31 4.14 -7.24 -4.01
C PRO A 31 4.14 -7.71 -5.46
N GLN A 32 4.46 -9.00 -5.66
CA GLN A 32 4.58 -9.63 -6.98
C GLN A 32 4.05 -11.06 -6.95
N LYS A 33 3.40 -11.47 -8.04
CA LYS A 33 3.16 -12.87 -8.36
C LYS A 33 4.39 -13.41 -9.09
N LEU A 34 4.99 -14.45 -8.58
CA LEU A 34 6.17 -15.09 -9.14
C LEU A 34 5.78 -16.10 -10.23
N SER A 35 6.75 -16.52 -11.04
CA SER A 35 6.53 -17.47 -12.14
C SER A 35 6.16 -18.87 -11.67
N ASP A 36 6.49 -19.23 -10.43
CA ASP A 36 6.14 -20.49 -9.79
C ASP A 36 4.75 -20.49 -9.12
N GLY A 37 4.01 -19.38 -9.22
CA GLY A 37 2.66 -19.21 -8.68
C GLY A 37 2.61 -18.65 -7.26
N ARG A 38 3.74 -18.50 -6.57
CA ARG A 38 3.81 -17.84 -5.28
C ARG A 38 3.57 -16.34 -5.40
N TYR A 39 3.02 -15.75 -4.34
CA TYR A 39 2.89 -14.30 -4.19
C TYR A 39 3.88 -13.82 -3.14
N ARG A 40 4.76 -12.91 -3.53
CA ARG A 40 5.75 -12.31 -2.64
C ARG A 40 5.27 -10.97 -2.12
N PHE A 41 5.37 -10.78 -0.80
CA PHE A 41 5.13 -9.51 -0.11
C PHE A 41 6.37 -9.10 0.67
N LEU A 42 6.63 -7.79 0.67
CA LEU A 42 7.71 -7.16 1.42
C LEU A 42 7.10 -5.97 2.17
N SER A 43 7.36 -5.86 3.47
CA SER A 43 6.91 -4.73 4.29
C SER A 43 7.83 -4.56 5.50
N GLY A 44 8.30 -3.35 5.73
CA GLY A 44 9.29 -3.10 6.77
C GLY A 44 10.55 -3.94 6.56
N GLY A 45 10.96 -4.68 7.56
CA GLY A 45 12.08 -5.66 7.48
C GLY A 45 11.65 -7.10 7.19
N ALA A 46 10.39 -7.33 6.77
CA ALA A 46 9.79 -8.65 6.65
C ALA A 46 9.55 -9.06 5.18
N LEU A 47 9.61 -10.39 4.95
CA LEU A 47 9.32 -11.04 3.69
C LEU A 47 8.28 -12.15 3.91
N LEU A 48 7.28 -12.24 3.03
CA LEU A 48 6.30 -13.30 2.99
C LEU A 48 6.14 -13.84 1.58
N TYR A 49 6.07 -15.17 1.47
CA TYR A 49 5.50 -15.84 0.32
C TYR A 49 4.16 -16.48 0.72
N LEU A 50 3.14 -16.29 -0.11
CA LEU A 50 1.87 -17.01 -0.02
C LEU A 50 1.71 -17.87 -1.26
N THR A 51 1.54 -19.18 -1.05
CA THR A 51 1.24 -20.16 -2.10
C THR A 51 -0.20 -20.61 -1.98
N PRO A 52 -1.10 -20.26 -2.92
CA PRO A 52 -2.47 -20.75 -2.89
C PRO A 52 -2.51 -22.28 -3.04
N LEU A 53 -3.26 -22.95 -2.16
CA LEU A 53 -3.47 -24.41 -2.19
C LEU A 53 -4.91 -24.79 -2.60
N GLY A 54 -5.78 -23.79 -2.79
CA GLY A 54 -7.21 -23.98 -3.05
C GLY A 54 -8.05 -23.87 -1.78
N ASP A 55 -9.36 -23.66 -1.95
CA ASP A 55 -10.36 -23.62 -0.87
C ASP A 55 -10.01 -22.65 0.27
N GLY A 56 -9.40 -21.52 -0.04
CA GLY A 56 -8.96 -20.52 0.96
C GLY A 56 -7.79 -20.97 1.84
N GLN A 57 -7.07 -22.05 1.44
CA GLN A 57 -5.87 -22.51 2.10
C GLN A 57 -4.62 -21.96 1.42
N TYR A 58 -3.61 -21.63 2.21
CA TYR A 58 -2.33 -21.10 1.75
C TYR A 58 -1.18 -21.73 2.53
N ASP A 59 -0.08 -22.04 1.84
CA ASP A 59 1.22 -22.20 2.49
C ASP A 59 1.83 -20.80 2.62
N ALA A 60 2.00 -20.34 3.87
CA ALA A 60 2.61 -19.08 4.23
C ALA A 60 4.04 -19.33 4.70
N ALA A 61 5.01 -18.72 4.02
CA ALA A 61 6.43 -18.84 4.33
C ALA A 61 7.03 -17.44 4.53
N TRP A 62 7.61 -17.16 5.71
CA TRP A 62 8.06 -15.80 6.04
C TRP A 62 9.41 -15.74 6.73
N TYR A 63 9.98 -14.52 6.70
CA TYR A 63 11.20 -14.10 7.41
C TYR A 63 11.01 -12.71 8.01
N GLY A 64 11.63 -12.47 9.16
CA GLY A 64 11.70 -11.14 9.81
C GLY A 64 10.43 -10.71 10.55
N SER A 65 9.46 -11.61 10.69
CA SER A 65 8.17 -11.35 11.36
C SER A 65 7.55 -12.66 11.85
N ASP A 66 6.27 -12.65 12.21
CA ASP A 66 5.41 -13.80 12.50
C ASP A 66 4.13 -13.75 11.64
N TRP A 67 3.24 -14.74 11.84
CA TRP A 67 1.97 -14.76 11.12
C TRP A 67 1.02 -13.64 11.56
N GLU A 68 1.04 -13.26 12.83
CA GLU A 68 0.22 -12.20 13.40
C GLU A 68 0.51 -10.85 12.71
N TYR A 69 1.77 -10.55 12.42
CA TYR A 69 2.17 -9.38 11.61
C TYR A 69 1.51 -9.39 10.22
N TRP A 70 1.54 -10.55 9.54
CA TRP A 70 0.94 -10.67 8.22
C TRP A 70 -0.57 -10.72 8.25
N ALA A 71 -1.18 -11.25 9.30
CA ALA A 71 -2.61 -11.22 9.52
C ALA A 71 -3.11 -9.76 9.69
N ASP A 72 -2.37 -8.95 10.45
CA ASP A 72 -2.63 -7.50 10.54
C ASP A 72 -2.36 -6.80 9.21
N TYR A 73 -1.24 -7.09 8.54
CA TYR A 73 -0.91 -6.53 7.23
C TYR A 73 -2.06 -6.67 6.22
N PHE A 74 -2.74 -7.82 6.20
CA PHE A 74 -3.88 -8.09 5.33
C PHE A 74 -5.23 -7.69 5.95
N ASP A 75 -5.26 -7.06 7.11
CA ASP A 75 -6.49 -6.71 7.86
C ASP A 75 -7.42 -7.93 8.02
N LEU A 76 -6.86 -9.12 8.36
CA LEU A 76 -7.63 -10.36 8.48
C LEU A 76 -8.60 -10.35 9.66
N GLY A 77 -8.42 -9.45 10.62
CA GLY A 77 -9.35 -9.25 11.73
C GLY A 77 -10.70 -8.65 11.32
N ARG A 78 -10.80 -8.06 10.12
CA ARG A 78 -12.03 -7.45 9.60
C ARG A 78 -12.76 -8.40 8.66
N ASN A 79 -14.08 -8.50 8.81
CA ASN A 79 -14.93 -9.26 7.90
C ASN A 79 -15.36 -8.39 6.71
N TYR A 80 -14.68 -8.57 5.57
CA TYR A 80 -14.92 -7.78 4.35
C TYR A 80 -16.19 -8.19 3.63
N ALA A 81 -16.59 -9.46 3.67
CA ALA A 81 -17.86 -9.91 3.11
C ALA A 81 -19.06 -9.26 3.81
N ALA A 82 -19.05 -9.23 5.14
CA ALA A 82 -20.09 -8.55 5.91
C ALA A 82 -20.09 -7.03 5.65
N LEU A 83 -18.90 -6.43 5.56
CA LEU A 83 -18.76 -5.00 5.24
C LEU A 83 -19.33 -4.69 3.84
N ARG A 84 -19.02 -5.48 2.81
CA ARG A 84 -19.60 -5.30 1.47
C ARG A 84 -21.12 -5.42 1.49
N CYS A 85 -21.65 -6.40 2.20
CA CYS A 85 -23.11 -6.55 2.37
C CYS A 85 -23.74 -5.31 3.02
N SER A 86 -23.11 -4.70 4.02
CA SER A 86 -23.60 -3.50 4.69
C SER A 86 -23.58 -2.24 3.82
N LEU A 87 -22.71 -2.20 2.81
CA LEU A 87 -22.56 -1.09 1.88
C LEU A 87 -23.45 -1.23 0.63
N ALA A 88 -23.94 -2.42 0.34
CA ALA A 88 -24.75 -2.69 -0.85
C ALA A 88 -26.08 -1.94 -0.84
N GLY A 89 -26.57 -1.57 -2.03
CA GLY A 89 -27.85 -0.88 -2.24
C GLY A 89 -27.81 0.64 -2.04
N GLN A 90 -26.67 1.23 -1.72
CA GLN A 90 -26.56 2.69 -1.56
C GLN A 90 -26.48 3.43 -2.89
N SER A 91 -25.82 2.86 -3.90
CA SER A 91 -25.82 3.35 -5.28
C SER A 91 -25.42 2.26 -6.25
N SER A 92 -25.98 2.30 -7.48
CA SER A 92 -25.63 1.33 -8.55
C SER A 92 -24.14 1.33 -8.89
N TYR A 93 -23.45 2.47 -8.80
CA TYR A 93 -22.01 2.54 -9.06
C TYR A 93 -21.20 1.90 -7.95
N LEU A 94 -21.59 2.12 -6.70
CA LEU A 94 -20.94 1.47 -5.56
C LEU A 94 -21.15 -0.05 -5.61
N ASP A 95 -22.36 -0.52 -5.88
CA ASP A 95 -22.65 -1.96 -5.97
C ASP A 95 -21.76 -2.65 -7.01
N LYS A 96 -21.63 -2.07 -8.21
CA LYS A 96 -20.70 -2.58 -9.24
C LYS A 96 -19.23 -2.56 -8.77
N SER A 97 -18.85 -1.56 -8.00
CA SER A 97 -17.49 -1.45 -7.48
C SER A 97 -17.21 -2.49 -6.39
N LEU A 98 -18.17 -2.77 -5.53
CA LEU A 98 -18.09 -3.79 -4.47
C LEU A 98 -18.01 -5.20 -5.09
N ASP A 99 -18.84 -5.50 -6.10
CA ASP A 99 -18.82 -6.79 -6.79
C ASP A 99 -17.51 -7.00 -7.55
N PHE A 100 -17.08 -6.01 -8.32
CA PHE A 100 -15.83 -6.07 -9.08
C PHE A 100 -14.60 -6.19 -8.18
N GLY A 101 -14.60 -5.47 -7.08
CA GLY A 101 -13.51 -5.41 -6.10
C GLY A 101 -13.55 -6.50 -5.04
N GLN A 102 -14.52 -7.43 -5.07
CA GLN A 102 -14.58 -8.53 -4.11
C GLN A 102 -13.24 -9.24 -3.98
N GLY A 103 -12.75 -9.39 -2.76
CA GLY A 103 -11.45 -9.96 -2.45
C GLY A 103 -10.34 -8.93 -2.24
N ILE A 104 -10.57 -7.64 -2.54
CA ILE A 104 -9.63 -6.59 -2.17
C ILE A 104 -9.75 -6.32 -0.66
N ARG A 105 -8.59 -6.15 -0.04
CA ARG A 105 -8.46 -5.71 1.36
C ARG A 105 -7.58 -4.46 1.41
N VAL A 106 -7.82 -3.59 2.38
CA VAL A 106 -6.92 -2.45 2.66
C VAL A 106 -5.77 -2.97 3.49
N LEU A 107 -4.56 -2.83 2.99
CA LEU A 107 -3.35 -3.33 3.63
C LEU A 107 -2.83 -2.36 4.70
N HIS A 108 -2.38 -2.90 5.83
CA HIS A 108 -1.64 -2.16 6.86
C HIS A 108 -0.14 -2.35 6.62
N GLN A 109 0.44 -1.46 5.83
CA GLN A 109 1.83 -1.55 5.42
C GLN A 109 2.74 -0.77 6.38
N ASP A 110 4.04 -0.95 6.28
CA ASP A 110 5.00 -0.19 7.07
C ASP A 110 4.85 1.34 6.86
N PRO A 111 4.66 2.15 7.91
CA PRO A 111 4.43 3.59 7.77
C PRO A 111 5.59 4.34 7.10
N TRP A 112 6.85 3.91 7.34
CA TRP A 112 8.01 4.51 6.69
C TRP A 112 8.03 4.22 5.19
N GLU A 113 7.85 2.96 4.81
CA GLU A 113 7.75 2.57 3.41
C GLU A 113 6.61 3.32 2.70
N MET A 114 5.45 3.45 3.35
CA MET A 114 4.30 4.16 2.79
C MET A 114 4.57 5.66 2.63
N LEU A 115 5.20 6.32 3.60
CA LEU A 115 5.57 7.73 3.49
C LEU A 115 6.47 7.95 2.26
N ILE A 116 7.56 7.20 2.14
CA ILE A 116 8.50 7.35 1.03
C ILE A 116 7.85 6.98 -0.31
N THR A 117 7.11 5.89 -0.36
CA THR A 117 6.44 5.42 -1.57
C THR A 117 5.40 6.42 -2.08
N PHE A 118 4.60 7.03 -1.18
CA PHE A 118 3.61 8.02 -1.59
C PHE A 118 4.23 9.40 -1.90
N LEU A 119 5.37 9.75 -1.32
CA LEU A 119 6.19 10.87 -1.82
C LEU A 119 6.66 10.61 -3.27
N ILE A 120 7.14 9.39 -3.57
CA ILE A 120 7.54 8.97 -4.92
C ILE A 120 6.35 8.99 -5.89
N SER A 121 5.16 8.64 -5.43
CA SER A 121 3.96 8.45 -6.28
C SER A 121 3.46 9.72 -6.96
N GLN A 122 3.84 10.90 -6.47
CA GLN A 122 3.35 12.17 -6.99
C GLN A 122 3.62 12.33 -8.49
N ARG A 123 2.58 12.58 -9.29
CA ARG A 123 2.67 12.74 -10.77
C ARG A 123 3.39 11.58 -11.48
N LYS A 124 3.26 10.35 -10.98
CA LYS A 124 3.81 9.16 -11.61
C LYS A 124 2.70 8.13 -11.90
N SER A 125 2.89 7.36 -12.95
CA SER A 125 2.07 6.17 -13.20
C SER A 125 2.46 5.03 -12.24
N ILE A 126 1.55 4.10 -11.97
CA ILE A 126 1.81 2.94 -11.10
C ILE A 126 3.07 2.15 -11.53
N PRO A 127 3.29 1.84 -12.83
CA PRO A 127 4.53 1.19 -13.25
C PRO A 127 5.78 2.01 -12.91
N ALA A 128 5.74 3.34 -13.12
CA ALA A 128 6.87 4.21 -12.80
C ALA A 128 7.13 4.33 -11.29
N ILE A 129 6.08 4.20 -10.45
CA ILE A 129 6.23 4.15 -8.98
C ILE A 129 6.94 2.84 -8.62
N ARG A 130 6.44 1.69 -9.09
CA ARG A 130 7.04 0.36 -8.85
C ARG A 130 8.52 0.35 -9.21
N THR A 131 8.88 0.85 -10.39
CA THR A 131 10.27 0.93 -10.83
C THR A 131 11.13 1.79 -9.89
N ALA A 132 10.65 2.98 -9.52
CA ALA A 132 11.41 3.89 -8.67
C ALA A 132 11.60 3.36 -7.25
N VAL A 133 10.55 2.75 -6.66
CA VAL A 133 10.60 2.13 -5.33
C VAL A 133 11.56 0.95 -5.32
N GLU A 134 11.52 0.10 -6.35
CA GLU A 134 12.41 -1.06 -6.44
C GLU A 134 13.87 -0.63 -6.71
N HIS A 135 14.10 0.41 -7.53
CA HIS A 135 15.44 0.98 -7.71
C HIS A 135 15.99 1.52 -6.38
N LEU A 136 15.16 2.19 -5.59
CA LEU A 136 15.56 2.69 -4.29
C LEU A 136 15.93 1.54 -3.33
N ALA A 137 15.11 0.49 -3.27
CA ALA A 137 15.38 -0.69 -2.47
C ALA A 137 16.69 -1.36 -2.89
N ARG A 138 16.94 -1.54 -4.18
CA ARG A 138 18.19 -2.11 -4.71
C ARG A 138 19.41 -1.23 -4.48
N CYS A 139 19.23 0.08 -4.42
CA CYS A 139 20.33 1.02 -4.25
C CYS A 139 20.95 0.96 -2.85
N CYS A 140 20.14 0.80 -1.81
CA CYS A 140 20.61 0.86 -0.42
C CYS A 140 19.88 -0.04 0.58
N GLY A 141 18.85 -0.79 0.16
CA GLY A 141 18.19 -1.76 1.02
C GLY A 141 19.04 -3.01 1.24
N GLU A 142 18.73 -3.74 2.29
CA GLU A 142 19.43 -4.98 2.64
C GLU A 142 19.08 -6.09 1.62
N PRO A 143 20.09 -6.74 0.97
CA PRO A 143 19.86 -7.84 0.06
C PRO A 143 19.65 -9.16 0.80
N LEU A 144 18.55 -9.85 0.53
CA LEU A 144 18.23 -11.18 1.03
C LEU A 144 18.13 -12.19 -0.11
N SER A 145 18.45 -13.46 0.21
CA SER A 145 18.16 -14.62 -0.64
C SER A 145 17.32 -15.60 0.13
N ALA A 146 16.13 -15.92 -0.38
CA ALA A 146 15.19 -16.86 0.23
C ALA A 146 14.63 -17.79 -0.84
N GLU A 147 14.85 -19.11 -0.70
CA GLU A 147 14.35 -20.15 -1.62
C GLU A 147 14.61 -19.88 -3.11
N GLY A 148 15.80 -19.34 -3.42
CA GLY A 148 16.23 -19.04 -4.79
C GLY A 148 15.72 -17.69 -5.33
N ASP A 149 14.94 -16.94 -4.55
CA ASP A 149 14.51 -15.57 -4.90
C ASP A 149 15.45 -14.56 -4.24
N GLU A 150 15.87 -13.56 -5.01
CA GLU A 150 16.73 -12.47 -4.56
C GLU A 150 15.88 -11.19 -4.39
N VAL A 151 15.81 -10.70 -3.17
CA VAL A 151 15.01 -9.53 -2.80
C VAL A 151 15.86 -8.50 -2.08
N PHE A 152 15.41 -7.26 -2.09
CA PHE A 152 15.98 -6.18 -1.29
C PHE A 152 14.92 -5.65 -0.34
N LEU A 153 15.21 -5.59 0.95
CA LEU A 153 14.31 -4.96 1.92
C LEU A 153 14.19 -3.46 1.63
N PHE A 154 13.10 -2.85 2.10
CA PHE A 154 12.97 -1.40 1.95
C PHE A 154 14.03 -0.70 2.82
N PRO A 155 14.74 0.32 2.31
CA PRO A 155 15.83 0.95 3.03
C PRO A 155 15.34 1.69 4.28
N THR A 156 16.09 1.54 5.36
CA THR A 156 15.88 2.29 6.60
C THR A 156 16.15 3.79 6.40
N PRO A 157 15.65 4.67 7.29
CA PRO A 157 15.98 6.09 7.26
C PRO A 157 17.49 6.35 7.23
N GLN A 158 18.25 5.59 8.01
CA GLN A 158 19.72 5.71 8.10
C GLN A 158 20.41 5.35 6.78
N GLN A 159 19.96 4.27 6.14
CA GLN A 159 20.47 3.86 4.83
C GLN A 159 20.19 4.91 3.74
N LEU A 160 18.99 5.52 3.75
CA LEU A 160 18.65 6.60 2.82
C LEU A 160 19.50 7.87 3.07
N CYS A 161 19.76 8.23 4.31
CA CYS A 161 20.65 9.35 4.66
C CYS A 161 22.07 9.16 4.14
N GLY A 162 22.52 7.92 3.99
CA GLY A 162 23.85 7.60 3.45
C GLY A 162 24.00 7.81 1.95
N LEU A 163 22.92 8.05 1.20
CA LEU A 163 22.95 8.25 -0.24
C LEU A 163 23.20 9.70 -0.63
N SER A 164 24.06 9.90 -1.62
CA SER A 164 24.20 11.20 -2.27
C SER A 164 22.97 11.56 -3.09
N GLU A 165 22.78 12.85 -3.36
CA GLU A 165 21.70 13.33 -4.22
C GLU A 165 21.74 12.69 -5.60
N ALA A 166 22.95 12.49 -6.19
CA ALA A 166 23.12 11.85 -7.49
C ALA A 166 22.63 10.39 -7.50
N GLN A 167 22.88 9.62 -6.43
CA GLN A 167 22.36 8.25 -6.29
C GLN A 167 20.85 8.22 -6.20
N LEU A 168 20.25 9.10 -5.40
CA LEU A 168 18.79 9.23 -5.28
C LEU A 168 18.16 9.68 -6.62
N MET A 169 18.78 10.62 -7.33
CA MET A 169 18.33 11.01 -8.67
C MET A 169 18.36 9.83 -9.65
N GLY A 170 19.39 8.98 -9.58
CA GLY A 170 19.52 7.74 -10.36
C GLY A 170 18.38 6.74 -10.12
N CYS A 171 17.72 6.77 -8.95
CA CYS A 171 16.53 5.97 -8.68
C CYS A 171 15.25 6.52 -9.35
N GLY A 172 15.34 7.56 -10.16
CA GLY A 172 14.21 8.15 -10.86
C GLY A 172 13.29 9.01 -9.97
N LEU A 173 13.81 9.56 -8.87
CA LEU A 173 13.04 10.34 -7.91
C LEU A 173 12.76 11.76 -8.38
N GLY A 174 13.66 12.35 -9.19
CA GLY A 174 13.53 13.71 -9.68
C GLY A 174 13.43 14.73 -8.55
N TYR A 175 12.55 15.73 -8.66
CA TYR A 175 12.37 16.78 -7.64
C TYR A 175 11.99 16.26 -6.25
N ARG A 176 11.55 15.00 -6.13
CA ARG A 176 11.15 14.36 -4.88
C ARG A 176 12.34 13.95 -4.01
N THR A 177 13.54 13.93 -4.61
CA THR A 177 14.80 13.64 -3.90
C THR A 177 14.92 14.46 -2.63
N ARG A 178 14.66 15.77 -2.69
CA ARG A 178 14.70 16.66 -1.54
C ARG A 178 13.71 16.25 -0.43
N TYR A 179 12.48 15.89 -0.80
CA TYR A 179 11.45 15.48 0.17
C TYR A 179 11.85 14.19 0.89
N ILE A 180 12.40 13.24 0.13
CA ILE A 180 12.85 11.95 0.67
C ILE A 180 14.06 12.13 1.58
N GLN A 181 15.03 12.98 1.21
CA GLN A 181 16.18 13.30 2.04
C GLN A 181 15.76 13.96 3.35
N ASN A 182 14.84 14.93 3.31
CA ASN A 182 14.34 15.60 4.50
C ASN A 182 13.57 14.64 5.42
N ALA A 183 12.72 13.78 4.87
CA ALA A 183 12.00 12.76 5.65
C ALA A 183 12.99 11.76 6.29
N ALA A 184 14.00 11.32 5.53
CA ALA A 184 15.02 10.39 6.02
C ALA A 184 15.86 11.03 7.15
N ALA A 185 16.26 12.28 7.00
CA ALA A 185 17.01 13.02 8.03
C ALA A 185 16.19 13.16 9.32
N GLN A 186 14.92 13.54 9.22
CA GLN A 186 14.04 13.67 10.38
C GLN A 186 13.80 12.32 11.08
N ALA A 187 13.54 11.25 10.32
CA ALA A 187 13.33 9.92 10.87
C ALA A 187 14.63 9.35 11.49
N SER A 188 15.77 9.56 10.82
CA SER A 188 17.08 9.11 11.32
C SER A 188 17.52 9.83 12.59
N SER A 189 17.18 11.12 12.75
CA SER A 189 17.49 11.91 13.96
C SER A 189 16.50 11.70 15.11
N GLY A 190 15.39 10.98 14.88
CA GLY A 190 14.32 10.81 15.86
C GLY A 190 13.36 12.00 15.96
N THR A 191 13.52 13.06 15.14
CA THR A 191 12.59 14.19 15.09
C THR A 191 11.23 13.76 14.51
N LEU A 192 11.24 12.78 13.63
CA LEU A 192 10.06 12.08 13.12
C LEU A 192 10.07 10.63 13.64
N ASP A 193 9.29 10.38 14.69
CA ASP A 193 9.04 9.03 15.20
C ASP A 193 7.70 8.52 14.66
N LEU A 194 7.76 7.76 13.56
CA LEU A 194 6.58 7.19 12.92
C LEU A 194 5.88 6.15 13.81
N GLY A 195 6.61 5.46 14.67
CA GLY A 195 6.03 4.53 15.64
C GLY A 195 5.17 5.26 16.67
N ALA A 196 5.66 6.36 17.23
CA ALA A 196 4.91 7.18 18.17
C ALA A 196 3.64 7.79 17.56
N LEU A 197 3.63 8.07 16.25
CA LEU A 197 2.44 8.59 15.56
C LEU A 197 1.26 7.62 15.57
N THR A 198 1.47 6.33 15.75
CA THR A 198 0.40 5.32 15.84
C THR A 198 -0.58 5.61 16.99
N ALA A 199 -0.12 6.23 18.08
CA ALA A 199 -0.95 6.57 19.23
C ALA A 199 -1.84 7.82 19.02
N LEU A 200 -1.60 8.59 17.96
CA LEU A 200 -2.34 9.83 17.71
C LEU A 200 -3.76 9.55 17.19
N PRO A 201 -4.75 10.38 17.57
CA PRO A 201 -6.04 10.43 16.87
C PRO A 201 -5.87 10.76 15.40
N ASP A 202 -6.84 10.38 14.56
CA ASP A 202 -6.78 10.51 13.10
C ASP A 202 -6.44 11.94 12.64
N ASP A 203 -7.12 12.96 13.20
CA ASP A 203 -6.88 14.37 12.81
C ASP A 203 -5.49 14.87 13.22
N ALA A 204 -4.99 14.43 14.36
CA ALA A 204 -3.64 14.78 14.84
C ALA A 204 -2.57 14.09 14.00
N LEU A 205 -2.75 12.80 13.67
CA LEU A 205 -1.88 12.05 12.76
C LEU A 205 -1.83 12.72 11.38
N PHE A 206 -2.99 13.02 10.81
CA PHE A 206 -3.10 13.70 9.51
C PHE A 206 -2.39 15.05 9.52
N SER A 207 -2.63 15.88 10.56
CA SER A 207 -2.00 17.19 10.70
C SER A 207 -0.49 17.07 10.83
N ARG A 208 0.01 16.10 11.60
CA ARG A 208 1.44 15.88 11.76
C ARG A 208 2.12 15.45 10.46
N LEU A 209 1.46 14.62 9.65
CA LEU A 209 1.97 14.23 8.33
C LEU A 209 2.02 15.41 7.35
N LEU A 210 1.08 16.35 7.42
CA LEU A 210 1.07 17.55 6.57
C LEU A 210 2.24 18.51 6.84
N GLU A 211 2.89 18.44 8.00
CA GLU A 211 4.07 19.25 8.33
C GLU A 211 5.33 18.79 7.58
N LEU A 212 5.31 17.58 6.99
CA LEU A 212 6.45 17.02 6.27
C LEU A 212 6.56 17.61 4.87
N ASP A 213 7.79 17.93 4.47
CA ASP A 213 8.09 18.47 3.13
C ASP A 213 7.56 17.54 2.02
N GLY A 214 6.77 18.12 1.12
CA GLY A 214 6.18 17.40 -0.01
C GLY A 214 4.94 16.56 0.33
N VAL A 215 4.51 16.51 1.58
CA VAL A 215 3.29 15.81 1.98
C VAL A 215 2.09 16.75 1.90
N GLY A 216 1.28 16.59 0.84
CA GLY A 216 -0.02 17.23 0.72
C GLY A 216 -1.16 16.32 1.21
N LYS A 217 -2.40 16.81 1.20
CA LYS A 217 -3.60 16.10 1.69
C LYS A 217 -3.72 14.66 1.13
N LYS A 218 -3.49 14.48 -0.19
CA LYS A 218 -3.56 13.14 -0.82
C LYS A 218 -2.52 12.19 -0.25
N VAL A 219 -1.27 12.63 -0.09
CA VAL A 219 -0.18 11.80 0.44
C VAL A 219 -0.45 11.48 1.92
N ALA A 220 -0.84 12.47 2.73
CA ALA A 220 -1.19 12.25 4.13
C ALA A 220 -2.31 11.22 4.29
N ASN A 221 -3.41 11.33 3.52
CA ASN A 221 -4.50 10.34 3.55
C ASN A 221 -4.03 8.93 3.14
N CYS A 222 -3.15 8.81 2.13
CA CYS A 222 -2.59 7.52 1.75
C CYS A 222 -1.74 6.91 2.88
N VAL A 223 -0.90 7.70 3.53
CA VAL A 223 -0.07 7.21 4.64
C VAL A 223 -0.95 6.84 5.84
N CYS A 224 -1.95 7.65 6.19
CA CYS A 224 -2.92 7.32 7.24
C CYS A 224 -3.66 6.02 6.95
N LEU A 225 -4.18 5.85 5.72
CA LEU A 225 -4.95 4.67 5.35
C LEU A 225 -4.09 3.42 5.25
N PHE A 226 -3.02 3.46 4.47
CA PHE A 226 -2.24 2.28 4.11
C PHE A 226 -1.03 2.01 5.02
N GLY A 227 -0.59 3.00 5.78
CA GLY A 227 0.51 2.85 6.75
C GLY A 227 0.03 2.70 8.19
N TYR A 228 -1.10 3.31 8.53
CA TYR A 228 -1.62 3.29 9.91
C TYR A 228 -3.01 2.63 10.03
N GLY A 229 -3.57 2.09 8.95
CA GLY A 229 -4.86 1.42 8.98
C GLY A 229 -6.05 2.35 9.32
N ARG A 230 -5.91 3.68 9.10
CA ARG A 230 -6.95 4.66 9.43
C ARG A 230 -8.04 4.66 8.36
N THR A 231 -8.96 3.71 8.45
CA THR A 231 -9.98 3.46 7.42
C THR A 231 -11.03 4.55 7.25
N ALA A 232 -11.07 5.54 8.15
CA ALA A 232 -11.84 6.78 7.96
C ALA A 232 -11.19 7.74 6.93
N MET A 233 -9.92 7.55 6.60
CA MET A 233 -9.18 8.41 5.68
C MET A 233 -9.33 7.94 4.24
N ALA A 234 -9.84 8.82 3.36
CA ALA A 234 -10.08 8.52 1.95
C ALA A 234 -9.18 9.38 1.05
N PRO A 235 -8.14 8.81 0.43
CA PRO A 235 -7.29 9.55 -0.49
C PRO A 235 -8.04 9.97 -1.76
N ILE A 236 -8.06 11.25 -2.07
CA ILE A 236 -8.63 11.79 -3.31
C ILE A 236 -7.48 12.09 -4.28
N ASP A 237 -7.32 11.23 -5.28
CA ASP A 237 -6.41 11.44 -6.41
C ASP A 237 -7.18 11.87 -7.66
N VAL A 238 -6.49 11.99 -8.80
CA VAL A 238 -7.11 12.42 -10.05
C VAL A 238 -8.18 11.45 -10.56
N TRP A 239 -8.11 10.16 -10.24
CA TRP A 239 -9.11 9.17 -10.62
C TRP A 239 -10.36 9.28 -9.76
N ILE A 240 -10.16 9.41 -8.47
CA ILE A 240 -11.25 9.62 -7.51
C ILE A 240 -11.89 10.99 -7.71
N GLN A 241 -11.12 12.05 -8.00
CA GLN A 241 -11.72 13.36 -8.31
C GLN A 241 -12.62 13.28 -9.54
N ARG A 242 -12.18 12.64 -10.62
CA ARG A 242 -13.03 12.42 -11.82
C ARG A 242 -14.29 11.61 -11.50
N LEU A 243 -14.16 10.59 -10.68
CA LEU A 243 -15.29 9.80 -10.23
C LEU A 243 -16.29 10.65 -9.42
N ILE A 244 -15.80 11.49 -8.51
CA ILE A 244 -16.64 12.42 -7.74
C ILE A 244 -17.40 13.35 -8.67
N ASP A 245 -16.74 13.89 -9.69
CA ASP A 245 -17.36 14.80 -10.65
C ASP A 245 -18.42 14.08 -11.50
N GLU A 246 -18.14 12.85 -11.96
CA GLU A 246 -19.02 12.09 -12.88
C GLU A 246 -20.21 11.42 -12.17
N GLU A 247 -19.98 10.83 -10.98
CA GLU A 247 -20.96 9.96 -10.31
C GLU A 247 -21.63 10.62 -9.10
N PHE A 248 -20.98 11.62 -8.49
CA PHE A 248 -21.45 12.28 -7.26
C PHE A 248 -21.72 13.78 -7.43
N GLY A 249 -21.73 14.27 -8.69
CA GLY A 249 -22.03 15.68 -8.99
C GLY A 249 -21.08 16.67 -8.36
N GLY A 250 -19.81 16.31 -8.22
CA GLY A 250 -18.74 17.13 -7.64
C GLY A 250 -18.74 17.20 -6.10
N ARG A 251 -19.60 16.44 -5.43
CA ARG A 251 -19.66 16.38 -3.96
C ARG A 251 -18.88 15.19 -3.44
N ASP A 252 -17.95 15.42 -2.50
CA ASP A 252 -17.20 14.36 -1.85
C ASP A 252 -18.15 13.42 -1.07
N PRO A 253 -18.26 12.12 -1.46
CA PRO A 253 -19.15 11.18 -0.81
C PRO A 253 -18.55 10.55 0.46
N PHE A 254 -17.22 10.60 0.64
CA PHE A 254 -16.51 9.82 1.64
C PHE A 254 -16.87 10.14 3.10
N PRO A 255 -17.15 11.40 3.49
CA PRO A 255 -17.58 11.68 4.85
C PRO A 255 -18.83 10.92 5.29
N SER A 256 -19.72 10.55 4.37
CA SER A 256 -20.95 9.78 4.68
C SER A 256 -20.68 8.33 5.07
N TYR A 257 -19.51 7.78 4.72
CA TYR A 257 -19.12 6.41 5.02
C TYR A 257 -18.38 6.27 6.36
N GLY A 258 -18.05 7.38 7.04
CA GLY A 258 -17.40 7.38 8.35
C GLY A 258 -16.16 6.50 8.39
N GLN A 259 -16.12 5.52 9.29
CA GLN A 259 -14.98 4.60 9.45
C GLN A 259 -14.73 3.66 8.26
N GLN A 260 -15.60 3.63 7.26
CA GLN A 260 -15.47 2.78 6.07
C GLN A 260 -15.00 3.58 4.83
N ALA A 261 -14.79 4.89 4.96
CA ALA A 261 -14.53 5.81 3.86
C ALA A 261 -13.33 5.37 2.98
N GLY A 262 -12.22 4.99 3.58
CA GLY A 262 -11.01 4.54 2.87
C GLY A 262 -11.19 3.19 2.17
N ILE A 263 -11.99 2.30 2.77
CA ILE A 263 -12.29 0.99 2.16
C ILE A 263 -13.22 1.20 0.94
N VAL A 264 -14.25 2.02 1.08
CA VAL A 264 -15.14 2.41 -0.04
C VAL A 264 -14.33 3.08 -1.14
N GLN A 265 -13.44 4.02 -0.77
CA GLN A 265 -12.56 4.68 -1.73
C GLN A 265 -11.72 3.67 -2.52
N GLN A 266 -11.19 2.63 -1.86
CA GLN A 266 -10.37 1.61 -2.51
C GLN A 266 -11.16 0.76 -3.52
N TYR A 267 -12.39 0.37 -3.22
CA TYR A 267 -13.29 -0.30 -4.17
C TYR A 267 -13.61 0.58 -5.37
N LEU A 268 -14.00 1.84 -5.13
CA LEU A 268 -14.32 2.81 -6.16
C LEU A 268 -13.11 3.10 -7.07
N PHE A 269 -11.92 3.27 -6.48
CA PHE A 269 -10.67 3.51 -7.21
C PHE A 269 -10.31 2.34 -8.12
N TYR A 270 -10.35 1.11 -7.60
CA TYR A 270 -10.00 -0.07 -8.36
C TYR A 270 -10.94 -0.27 -9.55
N TYR A 271 -12.25 -0.15 -9.34
CA TYR A 271 -13.26 -0.25 -10.39
C TYR A 271 -13.08 0.83 -11.45
N LYS A 272 -13.00 2.10 -11.05
CA LYS A 272 -12.84 3.24 -11.98
C LYS A 272 -11.60 3.08 -12.85
N ARG A 273 -10.46 2.75 -12.25
CA ARG A 273 -9.20 2.60 -12.98
C ARG A 273 -9.22 1.42 -13.94
N SER A 274 -9.77 0.29 -13.54
CA SER A 274 -9.80 -0.95 -14.34
C SER A 274 -10.72 -0.80 -15.55
N THR A 275 -11.91 -0.23 -15.37
CA THR A 275 -12.87 -0.01 -16.44
C THR A 275 -12.42 1.07 -17.45
N SER A 276 -11.73 2.11 -16.98
CA SER A 276 -11.19 3.16 -17.86
C SER A 276 -10.04 2.66 -18.75
N ARG A 277 -9.24 1.68 -18.31
CA ARG A 277 -8.19 1.06 -19.14
C ARG A 277 -8.74 0.18 -20.23
N SER A 278 -9.82 -0.58 -19.98
CA SER A 278 -10.44 -1.45 -20.99
C SER A 278 -11.07 -0.66 -22.14
N VAL A 279 -11.50 0.58 -21.90
CA VAL A 279 -12.00 1.47 -22.97
C VAL A 279 -10.87 2.05 -23.83
N ALA A 280 -9.69 2.32 -23.23
CA ALA A 280 -8.53 2.86 -23.95
C ALA A 280 -7.85 1.83 -24.87
N HIS A 281 -7.95 0.54 -24.59
CA HIS A 281 -7.40 -0.53 -25.43
C HIS A 281 -8.33 -0.96 -26.57
N LYS A 282 -9.58 -0.48 -26.61
CA LYS A 282 -10.56 -0.77 -27.69
C LYS A 282 -10.65 0.35 -28.74
N LYS A 283 -9.89 1.41 -28.59
CA LYS A 283 -9.71 2.49 -29.58
C LYS A 283 -8.30 2.45 -30.17
#